data_ad0233edb0651c4fd263118a229dc3a5
#
_entry.id   ad0233edb0651c4fd263118a229dc3a5
#
_cell.length_a   1.000
_cell.length_b   1.000
_cell.length_c   1.000
_cell.angle_alpha   90.00
_cell.angle_beta   90.00
_cell.angle_gamma   90.00
#
_symmetry.space_group_name_H-M   'P 1'
#
loop_
_entity.id
_entity.type
_entity.pdbx_description
1 polymer ?
#
loop_
_entity_poly.entity_id
_entity_poly.type
_entity_poly.pdbx_seq_one_letter_code
_entity_poly.pdbx_strand_id
1 'polypeptide(L)'
;LGDVYKRQEKVESYDILLLGTSTWGDGELQDDWYDAIKTIKTADLNGKIVALFGCGDSESYCDTFCDGMGVIYDQLKNSGCIFVGAVSADGYSYSSSIAIIDGKFVGLALDDVNESGKTEERINSWVEEIKKNL
;
A
#
# COMPACT_ATOMS: atom_id res chain seq x y z
N LEU A 1 4.05 25.92 -5.56
CA LEU A 1 4.82 25.28 -6.65
C LEU A 1 6.17 24.76 -6.19
N GLY A 2 6.94 25.55 -5.44
CA GLY A 2 8.25 25.12 -4.94
C GLY A 2 8.19 23.88 -4.09
N ASP A 3 7.19 23.74 -3.25
CA ASP A 3 7.03 22.55 -2.37
C ASP A 3 6.67 21.29 -3.18
N VAL A 4 5.88 21.43 -4.23
CA VAL A 4 5.51 20.32 -5.11
C VAL A 4 6.76 19.76 -5.81
N TYR A 5 7.61 20.63 -6.35
CA TYR A 5 8.85 20.22 -7.01
C TYR A 5 9.82 19.57 -6.04
N LYS A 6 9.95 20.09 -4.81
CA LYS A 6 10.80 19.51 -3.78
C LYS A 6 10.33 18.11 -3.37
N ARG A 7 9.03 17.89 -3.25
CA ARG A 7 8.47 16.58 -2.96
C ARG A 7 8.74 15.60 -4.09
N GLN A 8 8.59 16.02 -5.34
CA GLN A 8 8.87 15.21 -6.51
C GLN A 8 10.34 14.80 -6.56
N GLU A 9 11.26 15.75 -6.37
CA GLU A 9 12.70 15.48 -6.33
C GLU A 9 13.04 14.50 -5.20
N LYS A 10 12.43 14.66 -4.04
CA LYS A 10 12.65 13.77 -2.90
C LYS A 10 12.21 12.35 -3.21
N VAL A 11 11.06 12.18 -3.84
CA VAL A 11 10.57 10.86 -4.26
C VAL A 11 11.53 10.23 -5.26
N GLU A 12 11.97 10.99 -6.25
CA GLU A 12 12.85 10.51 -7.30
C GLU A 12 14.26 10.19 -6.82
N SER A 13 14.68 10.73 -5.66
CA SER A 13 16.00 10.48 -5.08
C SER A 13 16.16 9.09 -4.44
N TYR A 14 15.06 8.38 -4.18
CA TYR A 14 15.09 7.05 -3.59
C TYR A 14 14.83 5.97 -4.64
N ASP A 15 15.55 4.86 -4.56
CA ASP A 15 15.32 3.70 -5.44
C ASP A 15 14.22 2.79 -4.92
N ILE A 16 13.92 2.85 -3.62
CA ILE A 16 12.94 2.01 -2.95
C ILE A 16 11.98 2.91 -2.18
N LEU A 17 10.68 2.73 -2.42
CA LEU A 17 9.63 3.48 -1.74
C LEU A 17 8.70 2.54 -0.98
N LEU A 18 8.50 2.84 0.30
CA LEU A 18 7.50 2.16 1.13
C LEU A 18 6.34 3.13 1.32
N LEU A 19 5.17 2.78 0.80
CA LEU A 19 3.99 3.66 0.83
C LEU A 19 2.89 3.01 1.65
N GLY A 20 2.43 3.71 2.66
CA GLY A 20 1.42 3.19 3.58
C GLY A 20 0.22 4.11 3.74
N THR A 21 -0.95 3.51 3.95
CA THR A 21 -2.18 4.25 4.16
C THR A 21 -3.15 3.46 5.04
N SER A 22 -4.07 4.16 5.69
CA SER A 22 -5.27 3.53 6.24
C SER A 22 -6.42 3.67 5.24
N THR A 23 -7.45 2.86 5.41
CA THR A 23 -8.67 2.93 4.61
C THR A 23 -9.73 3.67 5.42
N TRP A 24 -10.27 4.76 4.88
CA TRP A 24 -11.28 5.57 5.52
C TRP A 24 -12.67 5.29 4.93
N GLY A 25 -13.69 5.36 5.77
CA GLY A 25 -15.06 5.13 5.34
C GLY A 25 -15.23 3.84 4.55
N ASP A 26 -15.96 3.89 3.45
CA ASP A 26 -16.22 2.76 2.58
C ASP A 26 -15.15 2.59 1.49
N GLY A 27 -13.89 2.45 1.92
CA GLY A 27 -12.79 2.18 1.01
C GLY A 27 -12.08 3.41 0.46
N GLU A 28 -12.18 4.53 1.16
CA GLU A 28 -11.57 5.79 0.71
C GLU A 28 -10.14 5.95 1.23
N LEU A 29 -9.33 6.68 0.46
CA LEU A 29 -8.01 7.10 0.90
C LEU A 29 -8.11 8.18 1.98
N GLN A 30 -7.11 8.25 2.86
CA GLN A 30 -6.93 9.39 3.74
C GLN A 30 -6.79 10.67 2.90
N ASP A 31 -7.33 11.77 3.42
CA ASP A 31 -7.33 13.06 2.69
C ASP A 31 -5.94 13.49 2.23
N ASP A 32 -4.93 13.32 3.07
CA ASP A 32 -3.55 13.69 2.75
C ASP A 32 -3.00 12.93 1.54
N TRP A 33 -3.53 11.75 1.24
CA TRP A 33 -3.09 10.96 0.10
C TRP A 33 -3.51 11.50 -1.25
N TYR A 34 -4.58 12.29 -1.32
CA TYR A 34 -5.02 12.84 -2.60
C TYR A 34 -3.96 13.77 -3.20
N ASP A 35 -3.32 14.60 -2.38
CA ASP A 35 -2.22 15.46 -2.83
C ASP A 35 -0.93 14.67 -3.05
N ALA A 36 -0.62 13.74 -2.14
CA ALA A 36 0.57 12.90 -2.25
C ALA A 36 0.57 12.06 -3.52
N ILE A 37 -0.58 11.48 -3.90
CA ILE A 37 -0.70 10.69 -5.13
C ILE A 37 -0.43 11.54 -6.37
N LYS A 38 -0.91 12.76 -6.40
CA LYS A 38 -0.67 13.67 -7.53
C LYS A 38 0.84 13.91 -7.69
N THR A 39 1.54 14.14 -6.59
CA THR A 39 2.99 14.33 -6.61
C THR A 39 3.72 13.08 -7.09
N ILE A 40 3.36 11.92 -6.56
CA ILE A 40 4.00 10.66 -6.90
C ILE A 40 3.76 10.27 -8.37
N LYS A 41 2.55 10.51 -8.89
CA LYS A 41 2.22 10.23 -10.29
C LYS A 41 3.02 11.07 -11.28
N THR A 42 3.45 12.28 -10.88
CA THR A 42 4.26 13.13 -11.73
C THR A 42 5.76 12.82 -11.64
N ALA A 43 6.17 12.06 -10.63
CA ALA A 43 7.55 11.64 -10.43
C ALA A 43 7.91 10.51 -11.41
N ASP A 44 9.19 10.42 -11.75
CA ASP A 44 9.69 9.30 -12.54
C ASP A 44 9.94 8.09 -11.62
N LEU A 45 9.03 7.12 -11.70
CA LEU A 45 9.11 5.89 -10.91
C LEU A 45 9.65 4.71 -11.71
N ASN A 46 10.04 4.91 -12.95
CA ASN A 46 10.49 3.84 -13.80
C ASN A 46 11.68 3.09 -13.20
N GLY A 47 11.53 1.77 -13.03
CA GLY A 47 12.55 0.91 -12.42
C GLY A 47 12.68 0.98 -10.92
N LYS A 48 11.93 1.87 -10.25
CA LYS A 48 11.94 1.96 -8.78
C LYS A 48 11.16 0.81 -8.16
N ILE A 49 11.61 0.36 -6.99
CA ILE A 49 10.93 -0.67 -6.22
C ILE A 49 9.94 -0.01 -5.29
N VAL A 50 8.68 -0.45 -5.34
CA VAL A 50 7.61 0.08 -4.50
C VAL A 50 6.97 -1.05 -3.71
N ALA A 51 6.87 -0.87 -2.40
CA ALA A 51 6.14 -1.77 -1.52
C ALA A 51 5.04 -1.01 -0.81
N LEU A 52 3.85 -1.60 -0.78
CA LEU A 52 2.66 -0.99 -0.20
C LEU A 52 2.30 -1.67 1.10
N PHE A 53 1.81 -0.89 2.06
CA PHE A 53 1.19 -1.46 3.25
C PHE A 53 -0.05 -0.65 3.61
N GLY A 54 -0.99 -1.28 4.28
CA GLY A 54 -2.24 -0.61 4.61
C GLY A 54 -2.92 -1.21 5.82
N CYS A 55 -3.72 -0.39 6.49
CA CYS A 55 -4.51 -0.79 7.65
C CYS A 55 -5.99 -0.77 7.31
N GLY A 56 -6.74 -1.71 7.85
CA GLY A 56 -8.19 -1.80 7.70
C GLY A 56 -8.84 -2.40 8.94
N ASP A 57 -10.15 -2.47 8.92
CA ASP A 57 -10.96 -3.09 9.97
C ASP A 57 -11.84 -4.15 9.30
N SER A 58 -11.44 -5.41 9.44
CA SER A 58 -12.07 -6.52 8.71
C SER A 58 -13.48 -6.85 9.19
N GLU A 59 -13.86 -6.45 10.39
CA GLU A 59 -15.22 -6.67 10.91
C GLU A 59 -16.16 -5.54 10.55
N SER A 60 -15.75 -4.30 10.81
CA SER A 60 -16.62 -3.14 10.57
C SER A 60 -16.69 -2.75 9.09
N TYR A 61 -15.63 -3.01 8.33
CA TYR A 61 -15.53 -2.65 6.91
C TYR A 61 -15.07 -3.87 6.08
N CYS A 62 -15.75 -4.99 6.25
CA CYS A 62 -15.37 -6.25 5.61
C CYS A 62 -15.47 -6.23 4.08
N ASP A 63 -16.32 -5.37 3.50
CA ASP A 63 -16.49 -5.28 2.05
C ASP A 63 -15.49 -4.35 1.36
N THR A 64 -14.74 -3.59 2.15
CA THR A 64 -13.77 -2.59 1.65
C THR A 64 -12.43 -2.70 2.39
N PHE A 65 -12.10 -3.90 2.81
CA PHE A 65 -10.93 -4.14 3.64
C PHE A 65 -9.63 -3.74 2.93
N CYS A 66 -8.90 -2.79 3.52
CA CYS A 66 -7.64 -2.25 2.99
C CYS A 66 -7.73 -1.68 1.56
N ASP A 67 -8.90 -1.22 1.16
CA ASP A 67 -9.13 -0.67 -0.19
C ASP A 67 -8.24 0.53 -0.50
N GLY A 68 -7.88 1.34 0.51
CA GLY A 68 -6.95 2.47 0.32
C GLY A 68 -5.64 2.04 -0.34
N MET A 69 -5.09 0.90 0.06
CA MET A 69 -3.89 0.33 -0.54
C MET A 69 -4.12 -0.04 -2.01
N GLY A 70 -5.29 -0.58 -2.32
CA GLY A 70 -5.69 -0.90 -3.69
C GLY A 70 -5.82 0.33 -4.57
N VAL A 71 -6.30 1.44 -4.02
CA VAL A 71 -6.39 2.71 -4.74
C VAL A 71 -5.00 3.21 -5.12
N ILE A 72 -4.04 3.16 -4.20
CA ILE A 72 -2.66 3.56 -4.49
C ILE A 72 -2.06 2.68 -5.58
N TYR A 73 -2.24 1.37 -5.47
CA TYR A 73 -1.75 0.44 -6.48
C TYR A 73 -2.30 0.77 -7.88
N ASP A 74 -3.61 0.99 -7.97
CA ASP A 74 -4.27 1.30 -9.24
C ASP A 74 -3.71 2.58 -9.88
N GLN A 75 -3.38 3.58 -9.07
CA GLN A 75 -2.81 4.83 -9.54
C GLN A 75 -1.37 4.68 -10.04
N LEU A 76 -0.61 3.72 -9.53
CA LEU A 76 0.82 3.58 -9.83
C LEU A 76 1.16 2.36 -10.70
N LYS A 77 0.23 1.49 -11.01
CA LYS A 77 0.49 0.23 -11.74
C LYS A 77 1.08 0.43 -13.13
N ASN A 78 0.87 1.57 -13.75
CA ASN A 78 1.39 1.89 -15.09
C ASN A 78 2.58 2.85 -15.06
N SER A 79 3.17 3.10 -13.88
CA SER A 79 4.28 4.04 -13.72
C SER A 79 5.64 3.50 -14.13
N GLY A 80 5.73 2.19 -14.39
CA GLY A 80 7.01 1.51 -14.65
C GLY A 80 7.74 1.08 -13.38
N CYS A 81 7.16 1.29 -12.21
CA CYS A 81 7.74 0.80 -10.95
C CYS A 81 7.57 -0.72 -10.82
N ILE A 82 8.38 -1.30 -9.96
CA ILE A 82 8.35 -2.73 -9.65
C ILE A 82 7.73 -2.90 -8.27
N PHE A 83 6.54 -3.49 -8.22
CA PHE A 83 5.89 -3.76 -6.94
C PHE A 83 6.46 -5.02 -6.29
N VAL A 84 6.78 -4.94 -5.02
CA VAL A 84 7.21 -6.07 -4.18
C VAL A 84 6.37 -6.11 -2.91
N GLY A 85 6.41 -7.22 -2.19
CA GLY A 85 5.75 -7.33 -0.90
C GLY A 85 4.27 -7.68 -0.97
N ALA A 86 3.80 -8.32 -2.04
CA ALA A 86 2.46 -8.88 -2.09
C ALA A 86 2.32 -9.98 -1.03
N VAL A 87 1.16 -10.05 -0.38
CA VAL A 87 0.90 -10.97 0.74
C VAL A 87 -0.29 -11.86 0.40
N SER A 88 -0.18 -13.16 0.68
CA SER A 88 -1.30 -14.08 0.49
C SER A 88 -2.52 -13.61 1.28
N ALA A 89 -3.70 -13.73 0.68
CA ALA A 89 -4.96 -13.42 1.35
C ALA A 89 -5.38 -14.49 2.36
N ASP A 90 -4.70 -15.62 2.41
CA ASP A 90 -4.98 -16.68 3.38
C ASP A 90 -4.72 -16.18 4.80
N GLY A 91 -5.61 -16.55 5.73
CA GLY A 91 -5.50 -16.14 7.13
C GLY A 91 -6.11 -14.78 7.45
N TYR A 92 -6.75 -14.13 6.48
CA TYR A 92 -7.50 -12.89 6.68
C TYR A 92 -9.01 -13.16 6.65
N SER A 93 -9.75 -12.41 7.47
CA SER A 93 -11.22 -12.51 7.54
C SER A 93 -11.84 -11.23 6.99
N TYR A 94 -12.31 -11.26 5.76
CA TYR A 94 -12.98 -10.14 5.10
C TYR A 94 -13.91 -10.69 4.04
N SER A 95 -14.79 -9.84 3.50
CA SER A 95 -15.71 -10.25 2.43
C SER A 95 -15.18 -9.84 1.05
N SER A 96 -14.63 -8.64 0.93
CA SER A 96 -14.17 -8.10 -0.36
C SER A 96 -13.08 -7.05 -0.15
N SER A 97 -12.15 -6.96 -1.11
CA SER A 97 -11.12 -5.92 -1.14
C SER A 97 -10.64 -5.68 -2.57
N ILE A 98 -10.55 -4.41 -2.97
CA ILE A 98 -9.95 -4.04 -4.26
C ILE A 98 -8.42 -4.12 -4.22
N ALA A 99 -7.84 -4.32 -3.04
CA ALA A 99 -6.40 -4.50 -2.89
C ALA A 99 -5.93 -5.92 -3.24
N ILE A 100 -6.85 -6.82 -3.62
CA ILE A 100 -6.52 -8.19 -3.98
C ILE A 100 -6.45 -8.37 -5.48
N ILE A 101 -5.32 -8.90 -5.96
CA ILE A 101 -5.09 -9.25 -7.35
C ILE A 101 -4.50 -10.66 -7.39
N ASP A 102 -5.14 -11.56 -8.14
CA ASP A 102 -4.71 -12.96 -8.28
C ASP A 102 -4.55 -13.67 -6.93
N GLY A 103 -5.48 -13.44 -6.00
CA GLY A 103 -5.52 -14.10 -4.71
C GLY A 103 -4.55 -13.55 -3.66
N LYS A 104 -3.87 -12.45 -3.97
CA LYS A 104 -2.92 -11.82 -3.04
C LYS A 104 -3.24 -10.35 -2.84
N PHE A 105 -3.04 -9.86 -1.62
CA PHE A 105 -2.99 -8.42 -1.40
C PHE A 105 -1.79 -7.82 -2.12
N VAL A 106 -1.96 -6.65 -2.71
CA VAL A 106 -0.89 -5.95 -3.44
C VAL A 106 0.25 -5.47 -2.52
N GLY A 107 0.05 -5.55 -1.22
CA GLY A 107 1.03 -5.20 -0.20
C GLY A 107 0.65 -5.80 1.14
N LEU A 108 1.26 -5.31 2.21
CA LEU A 108 0.98 -5.78 3.57
C LEU A 108 -0.35 -5.24 4.08
N ALA A 109 -1.33 -6.09 4.24
CA ALA A 109 -2.61 -5.75 4.85
C ALA A 109 -2.54 -6.00 6.36
N LEU A 110 -2.90 -5.00 7.15
CA LEU A 110 -2.89 -5.06 8.61
C LEU A 110 -4.29 -4.77 9.16
N ASP A 111 -4.69 -5.53 10.16
CA ASP A 111 -5.93 -5.33 10.90
C ASP A 111 -5.60 -5.26 12.40
N ASP A 112 -5.16 -4.09 12.84
CA ASP A 112 -4.75 -3.90 14.22
C ASP A 112 -5.96 -3.74 15.16
N VAL A 113 -7.15 -3.52 14.62
CA VAL A 113 -8.39 -3.43 15.39
C VAL A 113 -8.85 -4.80 15.87
N ASN A 114 -8.92 -5.78 14.96
CA ASN A 114 -9.47 -7.10 15.24
C ASN A 114 -8.39 -8.18 15.44
N GLU A 115 -7.22 -7.97 14.86
CA GLU A 115 -6.14 -8.96 14.82
C GLU A 115 -4.80 -8.38 15.28
N SER A 116 -4.81 -7.52 16.30
CA SER A 116 -3.59 -6.87 16.82
C SER A 116 -2.49 -7.86 17.22
N GLY A 117 -2.85 -9.07 17.66
CA GLY A 117 -1.89 -10.12 18.00
C GLY A 117 -1.10 -10.66 16.81
N LYS A 118 -1.56 -10.41 15.58
CA LYS A 118 -0.89 -10.86 14.36
C LYS A 118 -0.04 -9.77 13.69
N THR A 119 -0.18 -8.51 14.11
CA THR A 119 0.44 -7.36 13.45
C THR A 119 1.96 -7.48 13.40
N GLU A 120 2.61 -7.74 14.52
CA GLU A 120 4.07 -7.83 14.60
C GLU A 120 4.63 -8.93 13.69
N GLU A 121 4.04 -10.12 13.75
CA GLU A 121 4.45 -11.25 12.92
C GLU A 121 4.29 -10.93 11.42
N ARG A 122 3.16 -10.33 11.06
CA ARG A 122 2.90 -9.93 9.66
C ARG A 122 3.93 -8.92 9.16
N ILE A 123 4.26 -7.93 9.97
CA ILE A 123 5.27 -6.93 9.61
C ILE A 123 6.65 -7.59 9.45
N ASN A 124 7.05 -8.42 10.39
CA ASN A 124 8.36 -9.07 10.37
C ASN A 124 8.51 -9.99 9.15
N SER A 125 7.50 -10.80 8.85
CA SER A 125 7.50 -11.68 7.69
C SER A 125 7.58 -10.89 6.38
N TRP A 126 6.85 -9.78 6.31
CA TRP A 126 6.84 -8.91 5.14
C TRP A 126 8.18 -8.25 4.89
N VAL A 127 8.81 -7.74 5.94
CA VAL A 127 10.15 -7.13 5.84
C VAL A 127 11.17 -8.13 5.32
N GLU A 128 11.14 -9.37 5.83
CA GLU A 128 12.04 -10.42 5.34
C GLU A 128 11.81 -10.76 3.87
N GLU A 129 10.55 -10.81 3.43
CA GLU A 129 10.22 -11.04 2.02
C GLU A 129 10.71 -9.90 1.13
N ILE A 130 10.55 -8.65 1.56
CA ILE A 130 11.03 -7.50 0.80
C ILE A 130 12.56 -7.55 0.65
N LYS A 131 13.28 -7.89 1.71
CA LYS A 131 14.74 -7.98 1.68
C LYS A 131 15.25 -8.97 0.62
N LYS A 132 14.51 -10.06 0.38
CA LYS A 132 14.86 -11.05 -0.65
C LYS A 132 14.77 -10.50 -2.07
N ASN A 133 14.02 -9.43 -2.28
CA ASN A 133 13.78 -8.83 -3.59
C ASN A 133 14.63 -7.58 -3.85
N LEU A 134 15.54 -7.28 -2.96
CA LEU A 134 16.47 -6.13 -3.09
C LEU A 134 17.88 -6.60 -3.61
#